data_e211c6bc980fdc69e6718bffcec795a1
#
_entry.id   e211c6bc980fdc69e6718bffcec795a1
#
_cell.length_a   1.000
_cell.length_b   1.000
_cell.length_c   1.000
_cell.angle_alpha   90.00
_cell.angle_beta   90.00
_cell.angle_gamma   90.00
#
_symmetry.space_group_name_H-M   'P 1'
#
loop_
_entity.id
_entity.type
_entity.pdbx_description
1 polymer ?
#
loop_
_entity_poly.entity_id
_entity_poly.type
_entity_poly.pdbx_seq_one_letter_code
_entity_poly.pdbx_strand_id
1 'polypeptide(L)'
;RRVLFRSQERALKGGMRGVGFAALLGLDDFRKDAFATGLHAYLLQRKYPHAEIALSCPRLCPIINNDKINPKDVHEKQLLQIITAYRIFLPFANITISTRERAGFRDNVIGLAATKISAGVCVGIGGHIDNEEAKGDEQFEISDPRTVSEISDVIKDHGLQSVMSDY
;
A
#
# COMPACT_ATOMS: atom_id res chain seq x y z
N ARG A 1 20.50 -9.76 2.08
CA ARG A 1 20.04 -8.41 1.69
C ARG A 1 20.12 -8.15 0.18
N ARG A 2 21.19 -8.53 -0.53
CA ARG A 2 21.31 -8.31 -1.98
C ARG A 2 20.24 -9.03 -2.82
N VAL A 3 19.74 -10.16 -2.37
CA VAL A 3 18.73 -10.97 -3.11
C VAL A 3 17.36 -10.27 -3.06
N LEU A 4 16.93 -9.79 -1.90
CA LEU A 4 15.65 -9.10 -1.71
C LEU A 4 15.61 -7.77 -2.48
N PHE A 5 16.68 -6.99 -2.44
CA PHE A 5 16.78 -5.71 -3.13
C PHE A 5 16.77 -5.82 -4.68
N ARG A 6 17.02 -7.01 -5.23
CA ARG A 6 16.99 -7.27 -6.68
C ARG A 6 15.75 -8.05 -7.13
N SER A 7 14.81 -8.33 -6.24
CA SER A 7 13.65 -9.14 -6.58
C SER A 7 12.81 -8.52 -7.68
N GLN A 8 12.56 -7.23 -7.61
CA GLN A 8 11.80 -6.48 -8.61
C GLN A 8 12.52 -6.48 -9.97
N GLU A 9 13.83 -6.24 -9.98
CA GLU A 9 14.61 -6.28 -11.23
C GLU A 9 14.63 -7.68 -11.84
N ARG A 10 14.73 -8.72 -11.01
CA ARG A 10 14.70 -10.12 -11.50
C ARG A 10 13.34 -10.49 -12.07
N ALA A 11 12.26 -10.01 -11.44
CA ALA A 11 10.90 -10.20 -11.92
C ALA A 11 10.71 -9.56 -13.30
N LEU A 12 11.16 -8.30 -13.48
CA LEU A 12 11.11 -7.61 -14.78
C LEU A 12 11.96 -8.31 -15.84
N LYS A 13 13.14 -8.80 -15.49
CA LYS A 13 13.98 -9.63 -16.40
C LYS A 13 13.31 -10.94 -16.77
N GLY A 14 12.49 -11.50 -15.88
CA GLY A 14 11.70 -12.69 -16.12
C GLY A 14 10.42 -12.44 -16.94
N GLY A 15 10.18 -11.20 -17.40
CA GLY A 15 9.04 -10.86 -18.25
C GLY A 15 7.80 -10.39 -17.51
N MET A 16 7.87 -10.08 -16.23
CA MET A 16 6.74 -9.48 -15.51
C MET A 16 6.44 -8.08 -16.02
N ARG A 17 5.15 -7.77 -16.19
CA ARG A 17 4.65 -6.48 -16.67
C ARG A 17 4.91 -5.34 -15.68
N GLY A 18 4.82 -5.63 -14.39
CA GLY A 18 4.98 -4.60 -13.36
C GLY A 18 5.53 -5.14 -12.05
N VAL A 19 5.96 -4.23 -11.20
CA VAL A 19 6.50 -4.54 -9.88
C VAL A 19 6.05 -3.54 -8.83
N GLY A 20 5.89 -4.04 -7.59
CA GLY A 20 5.51 -3.24 -6.44
C GLY A 20 6.69 -2.94 -5.51
N PHE A 21 6.64 -1.77 -4.89
CA PHE A 21 7.59 -1.30 -3.90
C PHE A 21 6.86 -0.87 -2.64
N ALA A 22 7.36 -1.31 -1.50
CA ALA A 22 6.88 -0.90 -0.20
C ALA A 22 7.99 -1.00 0.84
N ALA A 23 8.13 0.01 1.68
CA ALA A 23 8.84 -0.09 2.94
C ALA A 23 7.82 -0.06 4.08
N LEU A 24 8.00 -0.91 5.09
CA LEU A 24 7.21 -0.82 6.31
C LEU A 24 7.73 0.37 7.13
N LEU A 25 7.00 1.48 7.07
CA LEU A 25 7.40 2.75 7.68
C LEU A 25 7.24 2.69 9.20
N GLY A 26 8.23 3.17 9.93
CA GLY A 26 8.22 3.22 11.39
C GLY A 26 9.08 2.16 12.09
N LEU A 27 9.80 1.32 11.35
CA LEU A 27 10.83 0.43 11.90
C LEU A 27 12.14 1.18 12.17
N ASP A 28 12.49 2.12 11.29
CA ASP A 28 13.66 3.01 11.40
C ASP A 28 13.25 4.42 10.93
N ASP A 29 14.16 5.25 10.51
CA ASP A 29 13.91 6.58 9.97
C ASP A 29 13.03 6.48 8.69
N PHE A 30 11.76 6.79 8.83
CA PHE A 30 10.78 6.69 7.75
C PHE A 30 11.12 7.56 6.53
N ARG A 31 11.86 8.66 6.72
CA ARG A 31 12.28 9.53 5.61
C ARG A 31 13.31 8.84 4.73
N LYS A 32 14.27 8.15 5.36
CA LYS A 32 15.27 7.35 4.64
C LYS A 32 14.64 6.18 3.90
N ASP A 33 13.71 5.49 4.57
CA ASP A 33 13.01 4.34 3.98
C ASP A 33 12.14 4.77 2.81
N ALA A 34 11.38 5.86 2.95
CA ALA A 34 10.58 6.42 1.88
C ALA A 34 11.45 6.90 0.71
N PHE A 35 12.53 7.63 0.99
CA PHE A 35 13.45 8.10 -0.04
C PHE A 35 14.11 6.93 -0.78
N ALA A 36 14.62 5.93 -0.07
CA ALA A 36 15.27 4.76 -0.69
C ALA A 36 14.28 3.96 -1.55
N THR A 37 13.03 3.82 -1.11
CA THR A 37 11.96 3.15 -1.87
C THR A 37 11.63 3.91 -3.14
N GLY A 38 11.41 5.21 -3.06
CA GLY A 38 11.14 6.04 -4.23
C GLY A 38 12.30 6.09 -5.22
N LEU A 39 13.53 6.20 -4.73
CA LEU A 39 14.73 6.18 -5.57
C LEU A 39 14.91 4.82 -6.27
N HIS A 40 14.66 3.71 -5.56
CA HIS A 40 14.73 2.37 -6.16
C HIS A 40 13.69 2.21 -7.28
N ALA A 41 12.45 2.63 -7.04
CA ALA A 41 11.39 2.63 -8.05
C ALA A 41 11.76 3.48 -9.27
N TYR A 42 12.28 4.68 -9.05
CA TYR A 42 12.73 5.59 -10.11
C TYR A 42 13.85 4.98 -10.96
N LEU A 43 14.88 4.43 -10.34
CA LEU A 43 15.99 3.81 -11.07
C LEU A 43 15.56 2.60 -11.89
N LEU A 44 14.63 1.80 -11.37
CA LEU A 44 14.07 0.66 -12.10
C LEU A 44 13.17 1.12 -13.25
N GLN A 45 12.35 2.13 -13.07
CA GLN A 45 11.53 2.69 -14.15
C GLN A 45 12.39 3.24 -15.29
N ARG A 46 13.50 3.91 -14.98
CA ARG A 46 14.43 4.38 -16.00
C ARG A 46 15.09 3.24 -16.78
N LYS A 47 15.35 2.13 -16.10
CA LYS A 47 15.98 0.96 -16.73
C LYS A 47 14.99 0.11 -17.52
N TYR A 48 13.73 0.10 -17.09
CA TYR A 48 12.62 -0.66 -17.68
C TYR A 48 11.43 0.27 -17.92
N PRO A 49 11.48 1.13 -18.95
CA PRO A 49 10.49 2.20 -19.15
C PRO A 49 9.08 1.69 -19.42
N HIS A 50 8.92 0.44 -19.84
CA HIS A 50 7.63 -0.19 -20.09
C HIS A 50 7.04 -0.87 -18.85
N ALA A 51 7.79 -0.93 -17.75
CA ALA A 51 7.33 -1.59 -16.54
C ALA A 51 6.34 -0.72 -15.77
N GLU A 52 5.27 -1.32 -15.30
CA GLU A 52 4.36 -0.69 -14.35
C GLU A 52 5.01 -0.63 -12.97
N ILE A 53 5.04 0.55 -12.38
CA ILE A 53 5.55 0.78 -11.04
C ILE A 53 4.38 1.02 -10.11
N ALA A 54 4.28 0.19 -9.07
CA ALA A 54 3.31 0.36 -8.00
C ALA A 54 4.02 0.66 -6.68
N LEU A 55 3.51 1.62 -5.94
CA LEU A 55 3.99 2.00 -4.62
C LEU A 55 2.89 1.77 -3.59
N SER A 56 3.25 1.24 -2.44
CA SER A 56 2.41 1.30 -1.26
C SER A 56 3.22 1.75 -0.05
N CYS A 57 2.55 2.36 0.92
CA CYS A 57 3.17 2.99 2.07
C CYS A 57 2.62 2.36 3.36
N PRO A 58 2.85 1.06 3.62
CA PRO A 58 2.41 0.46 4.86
C PRO A 58 3.20 1.07 6.01
N ARG A 59 2.48 1.50 7.05
CA ARG A 59 3.10 1.93 8.29
C ARG A 59 2.93 0.88 9.38
N LEU A 60 3.87 0.88 10.31
CA LEU A 60 3.80 0.02 11.47
C LEU A 60 2.59 0.44 12.31
N CYS A 61 1.64 -0.45 12.48
CA CYS A 61 0.51 -0.32 13.40
C CYS A 61 0.76 -1.21 14.62
N PRO A 62 0.12 -0.93 15.78
CA PRO A 62 0.15 -1.85 16.91
C PRO A 62 -0.24 -3.25 16.47
N ILE A 63 0.52 -4.24 16.92
CA ILE A 63 0.23 -5.65 16.66
C ILE A 63 -0.55 -6.17 17.86
N ILE A 64 -1.65 -6.85 17.61
CA ILE A 64 -2.39 -7.58 18.63
C ILE A 64 -1.40 -8.52 19.32
N ASN A 65 -1.28 -8.47 20.62
CA ASN A 65 -0.33 -9.26 21.45
C ASN A 65 1.14 -8.79 21.48
N ASN A 66 1.49 -7.58 21.02
CA ASN A 66 2.86 -7.08 21.15
C ASN A 66 2.93 -5.61 21.55
N ASP A 67 2.81 -5.30 22.82
CA ASP A 67 2.90 -3.95 23.40
C ASP A 67 4.30 -3.31 23.27
N LYS A 68 5.32 -4.07 22.86
CA LYS A 68 6.70 -3.59 22.74
C LYS A 68 6.97 -2.87 21.42
N ILE A 69 6.12 -3.05 20.42
CA ILE A 69 6.23 -2.35 19.15
C ILE A 69 5.45 -1.06 19.25
N ASN A 70 6.15 0.00 19.62
CA ASN A 70 5.61 1.35 19.59
C ASN A 70 5.80 1.92 18.17
N PRO A 71 4.72 2.18 17.40
CA PRO A 71 4.84 2.81 16.08
C PRO A 71 5.42 4.20 16.26
N LYS A 72 6.71 4.35 15.93
CA LYS A 72 7.41 5.61 16.06
C LYS A 72 7.12 6.50 14.87
N ASP A 73 6.58 7.67 15.15
CA ASP A 73 6.66 8.88 14.32
C ASP A 73 6.00 8.88 12.94
N VAL A 74 5.26 7.84 12.54
CA VAL A 74 4.56 7.81 11.26
C VAL A 74 3.04 7.89 11.47
N HIS A 75 2.56 9.09 11.64
CA HIS A 75 1.14 9.41 11.69
C HIS A 75 0.59 9.70 10.29
N GLU A 76 -0.71 9.92 10.16
CA GLU A 76 -1.37 10.22 8.89
C GLU A 76 -0.76 11.42 8.15
N LYS A 77 -0.30 12.43 8.90
CA LYS A 77 0.37 13.61 8.32
C LYS A 77 1.65 13.23 7.58
N GLN A 78 2.49 12.41 8.18
CA GLN A 78 3.73 11.93 7.55
C GLN A 78 3.43 10.99 6.38
N LEU A 79 2.43 10.13 6.53
CA LEU A 79 1.98 9.25 5.47
C LEU A 79 1.48 10.03 4.25
N LEU A 80 0.64 11.04 4.46
CA LEU A 80 0.16 11.93 3.40
C LEU A 80 1.32 12.66 2.70
N GLN A 81 2.30 13.15 3.47
CA GLN A 81 3.49 13.79 2.93
C GLN A 81 4.28 12.85 2.00
N ILE A 82 4.48 11.58 2.41
CA ILE A 82 5.20 10.58 1.61
C ILE A 82 4.43 10.27 0.32
N ILE A 83 3.12 10.01 0.42
CA ILE A 83 2.26 9.69 -0.71
C ILE A 83 2.27 10.84 -1.73
N THR A 84 2.15 12.07 -1.26
CA THR A 84 2.19 13.26 -2.12
C THR A 84 3.56 13.44 -2.76
N ALA A 85 4.64 13.22 -2.01
CA ALA A 85 6.00 13.27 -2.53
C ALA A 85 6.22 12.21 -3.62
N TYR A 86 5.71 10.99 -3.45
CA TYR A 86 5.78 9.95 -4.47
C TYR A 86 4.97 10.33 -5.72
N ARG A 87 3.80 10.93 -5.57
CA ARG A 87 3.00 11.38 -6.71
C ARG A 87 3.72 12.45 -7.53
N ILE A 88 4.42 13.37 -6.87
CA ILE A 88 5.20 14.43 -7.54
C ILE A 88 6.44 13.82 -8.21
N PHE A 89 7.16 12.94 -7.51
CA PHE A 89 8.41 12.37 -7.98
C PHE A 89 8.24 11.29 -9.06
N LEU A 90 7.17 10.49 -8.96
CA LEU A 90 6.83 9.39 -9.87
C LEU A 90 5.38 9.55 -10.36
N PRO A 91 5.11 10.52 -11.24
CA PRO A 91 3.75 10.89 -11.62
C PRO A 91 2.95 9.75 -12.29
N PHE A 92 3.61 8.79 -12.90
CA PHE A 92 2.98 7.65 -13.57
C PHE A 92 2.86 6.40 -12.69
N ALA A 93 3.41 6.42 -11.48
CA ALA A 93 3.35 5.27 -10.59
C ALA A 93 1.93 5.07 -10.03
N ASN A 94 1.53 3.81 -9.90
CA ASN A 94 0.35 3.45 -9.14
C ASN A 94 0.65 3.60 -7.64
N ILE A 95 -0.23 4.25 -6.91
CA ILE A 95 -0.11 4.40 -5.45
C ILE A 95 -1.33 3.74 -4.80
N THR A 96 -1.08 2.71 -4.00
CA THR A 96 -2.10 1.92 -3.33
C THR A 96 -2.27 2.35 -1.87
N ILE A 97 -3.50 2.62 -1.46
CA ILE A 97 -3.88 2.85 -0.07
C ILE A 97 -4.53 1.60 0.51
N SER A 98 -3.99 1.16 1.64
CA SER A 98 -4.39 -0.08 2.31
C SER A 98 -5.60 0.13 3.24
N THR A 99 -6.38 -0.93 3.47
CA THR A 99 -7.43 -1.04 4.50
C THR A 99 -6.91 -0.93 5.94
N ARG A 100 -5.59 -0.92 6.13
CA ARG A 100 -4.95 -0.67 7.44
C ARG A 100 -5.08 0.78 7.89
N GLU A 101 -5.40 1.69 6.97
CA GLU A 101 -5.64 3.10 7.25
C GLU A 101 -7.14 3.34 7.52
N ARG A 102 -7.41 4.33 8.39
CA ARG A 102 -8.80 4.68 8.75
C ARG A 102 -9.59 5.21 7.54
N ALA A 103 -10.88 4.92 7.52
CA ALA A 103 -11.80 5.32 6.46
C ALA A 103 -11.69 6.81 6.09
N GLY A 104 -11.75 7.71 7.07
CA GLY A 104 -11.67 9.15 6.81
C GLY A 104 -10.34 9.60 6.18
N PHE A 105 -9.20 8.99 6.54
CA PHE A 105 -7.93 9.27 5.88
C PHE A 105 -7.95 8.79 4.43
N ARG A 106 -8.44 7.58 4.19
CA ARG A 106 -8.51 6.96 2.86
C ARG A 106 -9.38 7.78 1.92
N ASP A 107 -10.54 8.21 2.38
CA ASP A 107 -11.49 9.03 1.62
C ASP A 107 -10.85 10.37 1.19
N ASN A 108 -10.13 11.02 2.09
CA ASN A 108 -9.44 12.28 1.77
C ASN A 108 -8.26 12.11 0.79
N VAL A 109 -7.65 10.95 0.71
CA VAL A 109 -6.47 10.69 -0.14
C VAL A 109 -6.85 10.24 -1.56
N ILE A 110 -8.05 9.69 -1.75
CA ILE A 110 -8.55 9.23 -3.07
C ILE A 110 -8.42 10.32 -4.13
N GLY A 111 -8.84 11.54 -3.83
CA GLY A 111 -8.82 12.65 -4.78
C GLY A 111 -7.46 13.35 -4.93
N LEU A 112 -6.47 13.01 -4.10
CA LEU A 112 -5.20 13.73 -4.05
C LEU A 112 -4.07 12.99 -4.79
N ALA A 113 -3.82 11.75 -4.43
CA ALA A 113 -2.62 11.07 -4.90
C ALA A 113 -2.77 9.57 -5.12
N ALA A 114 -3.76 8.92 -4.50
CA ALA A 114 -4.01 7.49 -4.66
C ALA A 114 -4.55 7.16 -6.06
N THR A 115 -4.13 6.02 -6.60
CA THR A 115 -4.67 5.47 -7.85
C THR A 115 -5.31 4.11 -7.63
N LYS A 116 -4.97 3.44 -6.53
CA LYS A 116 -5.54 2.15 -6.14
C LYS A 116 -5.93 2.17 -4.67
N ILE A 117 -7.03 1.54 -4.34
CA ILE A 117 -7.52 1.41 -2.97
C ILE A 117 -7.98 -0.02 -2.71
N SER A 118 -7.56 -0.60 -1.60
CA SER A 118 -8.00 -1.93 -1.19
C SER A 118 -9.40 -1.88 -0.58
N ALA A 119 -10.21 -2.91 -0.76
CA ALA A 119 -11.52 -3.04 -0.15
C ALA A 119 -11.84 -4.51 0.15
N GLY A 120 -12.68 -4.78 1.14
CA GLY A 120 -13.16 -6.13 1.47
C GLY A 120 -12.04 -7.11 1.83
N VAL A 121 -10.95 -6.64 2.45
CA VAL A 121 -9.77 -7.47 2.75
C VAL A 121 -10.01 -8.29 3.99
N CYS A 122 -9.74 -9.58 3.93
CA CYS A 122 -9.65 -10.48 5.08
C CYS A 122 -8.21 -10.95 5.24
N VAL A 123 -7.65 -10.82 6.43
CA VAL A 123 -6.25 -11.19 6.74
C VAL A 123 -6.12 -12.34 7.74
N GLY A 124 -7.25 -12.86 8.23
CA GLY A 124 -7.28 -14.03 9.10
C GLY A 124 -6.85 -15.29 8.35
N ILE A 125 -6.10 -16.17 9.01
CA ILE A 125 -5.79 -17.51 8.47
C ILE A 125 -7.11 -18.26 8.30
N GLY A 126 -7.39 -18.74 7.08
CA GLY A 126 -8.66 -19.40 6.77
C GLY A 126 -9.86 -18.45 6.59
N GLY A 127 -9.64 -17.13 6.54
CA GLY A 127 -10.70 -16.11 6.47
C GLY A 127 -11.64 -16.19 5.26
N HIS A 128 -11.30 -17.02 4.27
CA HIS A 128 -12.17 -17.33 3.10
C HIS A 128 -12.97 -18.64 3.28
N ILE A 129 -12.87 -19.29 4.43
CA ILE A 129 -13.60 -20.49 4.76
C ILE A 129 -14.81 -20.06 5.61
N ASP A 130 -16.01 -20.51 5.24
CA ASP A 130 -17.27 -20.18 5.92
C ASP A 130 -17.39 -20.73 7.36
N ASN A 131 -16.46 -21.56 7.82
CA ASN A 131 -16.43 -22.12 9.16
C ASN A 131 -15.69 -21.19 10.14
N GLU A 132 -16.41 -20.59 11.06
CA GLU A 132 -15.86 -19.70 12.10
C GLU A 132 -14.80 -20.37 13.00
N GLU A 133 -14.91 -21.70 13.21
CA GLU A 133 -13.97 -22.48 14.02
C GLU A 133 -12.57 -22.65 13.38
N ALA A 134 -12.43 -22.37 12.09
CA ALA A 134 -11.16 -22.50 11.36
C ALA A 134 -10.42 -21.17 11.15
N LYS A 135 -10.96 -20.04 11.64
CA LYS A 135 -10.32 -18.73 11.54
C LYS A 135 -9.19 -18.62 12.57
N GLY A 136 -7.97 -18.49 12.09
CA GLY A 136 -6.82 -18.18 12.94
C GLY A 136 -6.74 -16.69 13.28
N ASP A 137 -5.83 -16.34 14.19
CA ASP A 137 -5.60 -14.96 14.63
C ASP A 137 -5.22 -14.04 13.46
N GLU A 138 -5.76 -12.83 13.47
CA GLU A 138 -5.40 -11.80 12.52
C GLU A 138 -3.97 -11.32 12.75
N GLN A 139 -3.17 -11.22 11.68
CA GLN A 139 -1.78 -10.74 11.78
C GLN A 139 -1.69 -9.25 12.11
N PHE A 140 -2.71 -8.48 11.74
CA PHE A 140 -2.82 -7.04 12.00
C PHE A 140 -4.28 -6.59 11.89
N GLU A 141 -4.59 -5.50 12.56
CA GLU A 141 -5.91 -4.90 12.57
C GLU A 141 -6.25 -4.25 11.20
N ILE A 142 -7.45 -4.53 10.70
CA ILE A 142 -8.05 -3.83 9.56
C ILE A 142 -8.84 -2.65 10.12
N SER A 143 -8.39 -1.43 9.82
CA SER A 143 -9.04 -0.21 10.30
C SER A 143 -10.23 0.23 9.45
N ASP A 144 -10.32 -0.25 8.22
CA ASP A 144 -11.43 0.04 7.31
C ASP A 144 -12.01 -1.26 6.73
N PRO A 145 -13.08 -1.80 7.32
CA PRO A 145 -13.68 -3.05 6.91
C PRO A 145 -14.68 -2.92 5.74
N ARG A 146 -14.82 -1.72 5.16
CA ARG A 146 -15.79 -1.46 4.10
C ARG A 146 -15.63 -2.41 2.93
N THR A 147 -16.77 -2.81 2.39
CA THR A 147 -16.90 -3.66 1.21
C THR A 147 -16.47 -2.94 -0.07
N VAL A 148 -16.29 -3.70 -1.15
CA VAL A 148 -16.01 -3.14 -2.49
C VAL A 148 -17.12 -2.19 -2.95
N SER A 149 -18.39 -2.50 -2.67
CA SER A 149 -19.52 -1.64 -3.03
C SER A 149 -19.45 -0.30 -2.32
N GLU A 150 -19.27 -0.29 -1.00
CA GLU A 150 -19.17 0.94 -0.20
C GLU A 150 -18.00 1.82 -0.64
N ILE A 151 -16.84 1.23 -0.91
CA ILE A 151 -15.69 2.00 -1.43
C ILE A 151 -15.97 2.53 -2.85
N SER A 152 -16.67 1.77 -3.69
CA SER A 152 -17.06 2.23 -5.02
C SER A 152 -17.99 3.46 -4.96
N ASP A 153 -18.89 3.49 -3.99
CA ASP A 153 -19.79 4.64 -3.79
C ASP A 153 -19.01 5.87 -3.30
N VAL A 154 -18.06 5.70 -2.37
CA VAL A 154 -17.15 6.79 -1.96
C VAL A 154 -16.36 7.35 -3.15
N ILE A 155 -15.84 6.49 -4.02
CA ILE A 155 -15.11 6.91 -5.23
C ILE A 155 -16.00 7.75 -6.14
N LYS A 156 -17.27 7.33 -6.33
CA LYS A 156 -18.26 8.10 -7.12
C LYS A 156 -18.59 9.46 -6.49
N ASP A 157 -18.74 9.52 -5.17
CA ASP A 157 -19.00 10.76 -4.43
C ASP A 157 -17.86 11.77 -4.60
N HIS A 158 -16.63 11.31 -4.86
CA HIS A 158 -15.49 12.15 -5.23
C HIS A 158 -15.44 12.51 -6.73
N GLY A 159 -16.48 12.17 -7.50
CA GLY A 159 -16.52 12.42 -8.94
C GLY A 159 -15.61 11.53 -9.76
N LEU A 160 -15.17 10.41 -9.21
CA LEU A 160 -14.27 9.45 -9.85
C LEU A 160 -15.02 8.16 -10.22
N GLN A 161 -14.45 7.40 -11.12
CA GLN A 161 -14.98 6.09 -11.51
C GLN A 161 -14.10 4.98 -10.97
N SER A 162 -14.73 3.98 -10.32
CA SER A 162 -14.02 2.76 -9.92
C SER A 162 -13.77 1.86 -11.13
N VAL A 163 -12.53 1.37 -11.26
CA VAL A 163 -12.13 0.41 -12.30
C VAL A 163 -11.65 -0.85 -11.61
N MET A 164 -12.25 -2.00 -11.97
CA MET A 164 -12.03 -3.29 -11.30
C MET A 164 -10.95 -4.14 -11.97
N SER A 165 -10.47 -3.73 -13.14
CA SER A 165 -9.42 -4.45 -13.87
C SER A 165 -8.40 -3.49 -14.45
N ASP A 166 -7.14 -3.91 -14.43
CA ASP A 166 -6.05 -3.24 -15.14
C ASP A 166 -6.02 -3.77 -16.59
N TYR A 167 -6.29 -2.92 -17.56
CA TYR A 167 -6.13 -3.22 -18.98
C TYR A 167 -4.80 -2.70 -19.51
#